data_6cb4896a56db3322acc94ce2deaefac4
#
_entry.id   6cb4896a56db3322acc94ce2deaefac4
#
_cell.length_a   1.000
_cell.length_b   1.000
_cell.length_c   1.000
_cell.angle_alpha   90.00
_cell.angle_beta   90.00
_cell.angle_gamma   90.00
#
_symmetry.space_group_name_H-M   'P 1'
#
loop_
_entity.id
_entity.type
_entity.pdbx_description
1 polymer ?
#
loop_
_entity_poly.entity_id
_entity_poly.type
_entity_poly.pdbx_seq_one_letter_code
_entity_poly.pdbx_strand_id
1 'polypeptide(L)'
;MHKEDPVRGLILSGGGARGAYQVGVLAAIAELLPRGEPNPFPIICGTSAGAINAAALSANAGNYRTAIRRLERVWSNITAEQVYRTDTYALLKAVVRWLFSGVATGKTPERSALLDNMPLQRLLTLVINFRRIRENLELGHLRALAITASGYASGESVSFFQGDGKLPEWVRARRKGKRSEIGVQHLLGSAAIPILFPASKIDGAYYGDGALRQLAPLSPALHLGATRLLVIGVSGNMTAGHQRQLSGYPSMAQVLGHVLNSVFVDTLEGDVERLERVNRTLDAMSERARRRHGIQLRQVDVLKIYPSRPIDEIAAEHIKELPRTLRFF
;
A
#
# COMPACT_ATOMS: atom_id res chain seq x y z
N MET A 1 10.81 -21.50 29.21
CA MET A 1 10.70 -20.99 27.83
C MET A 1 10.43 -19.50 27.92
N HIS A 2 11.43 -18.67 27.61
CA HIS A 2 11.18 -17.21 27.47
C HIS A 2 10.22 -17.03 26.32
N LYS A 3 9.03 -16.50 26.57
CA LYS A 3 8.12 -16.03 25.53
C LYS A 3 8.85 -14.87 24.86
N GLU A 4 9.35 -15.07 23.64
CA GLU A 4 9.90 -13.96 22.86
C GLU A 4 8.84 -12.86 22.77
N ASP A 5 9.25 -11.61 22.96
CA ASP A 5 8.36 -10.47 22.84
C ASP A 5 7.69 -10.46 21.47
N PRO A 6 6.38 -10.24 21.40
CA PRO A 6 5.64 -10.31 20.14
C PRO A 6 6.12 -9.23 19.17
N VAL A 7 6.52 -9.66 17.98
CA VAL A 7 6.96 -8.76 16.91
C VAL A 7 5.74 -8.14 16.24
N ARG A 8 5.59 -6.82 16.37
CA ARG A 8 4.46 -6.06 15.84
C ARG A 8 4.73 -5.66 14.38
N GLY A 9 3.74 -5.90 13.53
CA GLY A 9 3.73 -5.49 12.12
C GLY A 9 2.59 -4.51 11.84
N LEU A 10 2.86 -3.50 11.03
CA LEU A 10 1.87 -2.54 10.52
C LEU A 10 1.62 -2.82 9.04
N ILE A 11 0.35 -2.96 8.67
CA ILE A 11 -0.09 -3.13 7.28
C ILE A 11 -0.88 -1.90 6.86
N LEU A 12 -0.37 -1.21 5.84
CA LEU A 12 -1.00 -0.04 5.23
C LEU A 12 -1.44 -0.39 3.81
N SER A 13 -2.75 -0.55 3.62
CA SER A 13 -3.33 -0.93 2.34
C SER A 13 -3.25 0.19 1.29
N GLY A 14 -3.41 -0.16 0.02
CA GLY A 14 -3.62 0.79 -1.07
C GLY A 14 -4.96 1.50 -0.96
N GLY A 15 -5.13 2.59 -1.71
CA GLY A 15 -6.40 3.31 -1.75
C GLY A 15 -6.31 4.77 -2.22
N GLY A 16 -5.22 5.17 -2.86
CA GLY A 16 -5.04 6.52 -3.38
C GLY A 16 -5.18 7.59 -2.27
N ALA A 17 -6.00 8.61 -2.48
CA ALA A 17 -6.24 9.68 -1.52
C ALA A 17 -6.79 9.20 -0.15
N ARG A 18 -7.42 8.03 -0.11
CA ARG A 18 -7.90 7.41 1.15
C ARG A 18 -6.74 7.06 2.11
N GLY A 19 -5.48 7.07 1.65
CA GLY A 19 -4.29 6.95 2.48
C GLY A 19 -4.20 8.00 3.59
N ALA A 20 -4.88 9.15 3.45
CA ALA A 20 -5.01 10.16 4.50
C ALA A 20 -5.68 9.61 5.78
N TYR A 21 -6.67 8.72 5.63
CA TYR A 21 -7.31 8.05 6.77
C TYR A 21 -6.30 7.26 7.62
N GLN A 22 -5.37 6.57 6.97
CA GLN A 22 -4.32 5.84 7.69
C GLN A 22 -3.50 6.76 8.57
N VAL A 23 -3.20 7.97 8.08
CA VAL A 23 -2.44 8.96 8.86
C VAL A 23 -3.24 9.44 10.07
N GLY A 24 -4.55 9.63 9.94
CA GLY A 24 -5.43 9.94 11.07
C GLY A 24 -5.43 8.85 12.15
N VAL A 25 -5.49 7.57 11.75
CA VAL A 25 -5.38 6.45 12.69
C VAL A 25 -4.02 6.42 13.37
N LEU A 26 -2.94 6.62 12.61
CA LEU A 26 -1.59 6.67 13.15
C LEU A 26 -1.39 7.88 14.10
N ALA A 27 -2.08 9.00 13.85
CA ALA A 27 -2.09 10.17 14.72
C ALA A 27 -2.78 9.86 16.06
N ALA A 28 -3.94 9.21 16.02
CA ALA A 28 -4.62 8.78 17.24
C ALA A 28 -3.74 7.82 18.08
N ILE A 29 -3.02 6.90 17.43
CA ILE A 29 -2.04 6.04 18.13
C ILE A 29 -0.93 6.88 18.73
N ALA A 30 -0.45 7.92 18.04
CA ALA A 30 0.59 8.81 18.58
C ALA A 30 0.14 9.58 19.83
N GLU A 31 -1.15 9.85 19.99
CA GLU A 31 -1.70 10.47 21.21
C GLU A 31 -1.64 9.53 22.40
N LEU A 32 -1.82 8.22 22.18
CA LEU A 32 -1.80 7.18 23.22
C LEU A 32 -0.37 6.81 23.68
N LEU A 33 0.65 7.09 22.87
CA LEU A 33 2.03 6.74 23.18
C LEU A 33 2.74 7.85 23.97
N PRO A 34 3.72 7.52 24.83
CA PRO A 34 4.58 8.50 25.48
C PRO A 34 5.30 9.40 24.46
N ARG A 35 5.70 10.61 24.91
CA ARG A 35 6.48 11.52 24.04
C ARG A 35 7.90 11.00 23.87
N GLY A 36 8.42 11.09 22.64
CA GLY A 36 9.80 10.69 22.32
C GLY A 36 9.98 9.21 21.99
N GLU A 37 8.95 8.38 22.16
CA GLU A 37 9.03 6.97 21.84
C GLU A 37 9.32 6.71 20.36
N PRO A 38 10.14 5.69 20.05
CA PRO A 38 10.35 5.23 18.69
C PRO A 38 9.07 4.61 18.12
N ASN A 39 9.10 4.31 16.84
CA ASN A 39 7.99 3.62 16.15
C ASN A 39 7.65 2.28 16.83
N PRO A 40 6.36 2.06 17.23
CA PRO A 40 5.96 0.83 17.91
C PRO A 40 5.84 -0.39 16.98
N PHE A 41 6.02 -0.20 15.66
CA PHE A 41 5.89 -1.22 14.62
C PHE A 41 7.26 -1.51 13.98
N PRO A 42 8.03 -2.49 14.49
CA PRO A 42 9.33 -2.83 13.91
C PRO A 42 9.24 -3.35 12.47
N ILE A 43 8.08 -3.85 12.03
CA ILE A 43 7.85 -4.27 10.65
C ILE A 43 6.73 -3.41 10.06
N ILE A 44 7.00 -2.76 8.93
CA ILE A 44 6.01 -1.92 8.23
C ILE A 44 5.89 -2.41 6.79
N CYS A 45 4.66 -2.70 6.36
CA CYS A 45 4.35 -3.12 5.00
C CYS A 45 3.33 -2.17 4.38
N GLY A 46 3.59 -1.74 3.16
CA GLY A 46 2.71 -0.82 2.47
C GLY A 46 2.53 -1.16 0.99
N THR A 47 1.36 -0.77 0.46
CA THR A 47 1.01 -0.91 -0.95
C THR A 47 0.38 0.39 -1.45
N SER A 48 0.75 0.85 -2.65
CA SER A 48 0.22 2.07 -3.27
C SER A 48 0.38 3.30 -2.34
N ALA A 49 -0.67 4.04 -2.02
CA ALA A 49 -0.62 5.14 -1.06
C ALA A 49 -0.10 4.68 0.33
N GLY A 50 -0.45 3.47 0.75
CA GLY A 50 0.08 2.88 1.98
C GLY A 50 1.59 2.64 1.93
N ALA A 51 2.18 2.42 0.74
CA ALA A 51 3.62 2.32 0.56
C ALA A 51 4.33 3.66 0.82
N ILE A 52 3.70 4.77 0.43
CA ILE A 52 4.20 6.12 0.70
C ILE A 52 4.20 6.39 2.20
N ASN A 53 3.09 6.10 2.87
CA ASN A 53 2.96 6.24 4.33
C ASN A 53 3.97 5.34 5.07
N ALA A 54 4.13 4.09 4.62
CA ALA A 54 5.07 3.13 5.19
C ALA A 54 6.52 3.62 5.08
N ALA A 55 6.94 4.11 3.92
CA ALA A 55 8.30 4.61 3.71
C ALA A 55 8.57 5.90 4.52
N ALA A 56 7.61 6.84 4.55
CA ALA A 56 7.74 8.06 5.31
C ALA A 56 7.82 7.81 6.83
N LEU A 57 7.01 6.87 7.34
CA LEU A 57 7.07 6.43 8.74
C LEU A 57 8.40 5.76 9.03
N SER A 58 8.86 4.84 8.18
CA SER A 58 10.13 4.12 8.32
C SER A 58 11.35 5.05 8.32
N ALA A 59 11.33 6.08 7.47
CA ALA A 59 12.39 7.10 7.41
C ALA A 59 12.49 7.94 8.70
N ASN A 60 11.47 7.94 9.54
CA ASN A 60 11.41 8.69 10.80
C ASN A 60 11.12 7.78 12.03
N ALA A 61 11.44 6.48 11.93
CA ALA A 61 11.10 5.49 12.93
C ALA A 61 11.68 5.75 14.32
N GLY A 62 12.77 6.50 14.45
CA GLY A 62 13.36 6.88 15.75
C GLY A 62 12.49 7.81 16.61
N ASN A 63 11.47 8.46 16.05
CA ASN A 63 10.52 9.28 16.79
C ASN A 63 9.14 9.26 16.15
N TYR A 64 8.24 8.46 16.70
CA TYR A 64 6.94 8.19 16.10
C TYR A 64 6.08 9.45 15.95
N ARG A 65 5.96 10.28 16.98
CA ARG A 65 5.16 11.53 16.93
C ARG A 65 5.67 12.50 15.86
N THR A 66 6.98 12.60 15.71
CA THR A 66 7.59 13.46 14.68
C THR A 66 7.31 12.91 13.28
N ALA A 67 7.37 11.59 13.10
CA ALA A 67 7.01 10.93 11.86
C ALA A 67 5.56 11.24 11.46
N ILE A 68 4.63 11.09 12.41
CA ILE A 68 3.21 11.33 12.16
C ILE A 68 2.92 12.79 11.83
N ARG A 69 3.43 13.76 12.60
CA ARG A 69 3.25 15.20 12.29
C ARG A 69 3.75 15.58 10.90
N ARG A 70 4.83 14.94 10.42
CA ARG A 70 5.33 15.16 9.04
C ARG A 70 4.35 14.59 8.01
N LEU A 71 3.84 13.39 8.25
CA LEU A 71 2.82 12.76 7.40
C LEU A 71 1.54 13.61 7.34
N GLU A 72 1.01 14.04 8.49
CA GLU A 72 -0.15 14.92 8.58
C GLU A 72 0.05 16.20 7.76
N ARG A 73 1.22 16.85 7.91
CA ARG A 73 1.53 18.06 7.14
C ARG A 73 1.55 17.80 5.63
N VAL A 74 2.09 16.68 5.18
CA VAL A 74 2.09 16.32 3.75
C VAL A 74 0.67 16.10 3.27
N TRP A 75 -0.12 15.27 3.95
CA TRP A 75 -1.48 14.94 3.54
C TRP A 75 -2.45 16.13 3.62
N SER A 76 -2.27 17.03 4.59
CA SER A 76 -3.10 18.25 4.72
C SER A 76 -2.80 19.31 3.66
N ASN A 77 -1.65 19.25 2.99
CA ASN A 77 -1.22 20.27 2.04
C ASN A 77 -1.00 19.73 0.63
N ILE A 78 -1.19 18.43 0.40
CA ILE A 78 -0.99 17.83 -0.91
C ILE A 78 -2.09 18.31 -1.88
N THR A 79 -1.67 18.72 -3.08
CA THR A 79 -2.59 19.12 -4.15
C THR A 79 -2.49 18.15 -5.33
N ALA A 80 -3.49 18.16 -6.20
CA ALA A 80 -3.50 17.31 -7.39
C ALA A 80 -2.28 17.57 -8.29
N GLU A 81 -1.86 18.84 -8.43
CA GLU A 81 -0.72 19.27 -9.24
C GLU A 81 0.62 18.75 -8.71
N GLN A 82 0.70 18.46 -7.40
CA GLN A 82 1.87 17.84 -6.78
C GLN A 82 1.92 16.32 -7.01
N VAL A 83 0.82 15.70 -7.40
CA VAL A 83 0.74 14.26 -7.67
C VAL A 83 0.86 13.98 -9.16
N TYR A 84 0.16 14.75 -10.01
CA TYR A 84 0.17 14.58 -11.47
C TYR A 84 -0.07 15.89 -12.20
N ARG A 85 0.38 15.95 -13.45
CA ARG A 85 0.06 17.08 -14.31
C ARG A 85 -1.35 16.94 -14.88
N THR A 86 -2.13 18.00 -14.75
CA THR A 86 -3.52 18.10 -15.21
C THR A 86 -3.68 18.91 -16.50
N ASP A 87 -2.65 19.05 -17.29
CA ASP A 87 -2.71 19.80 -18.53
C ASP A 87 -3.70 19.11 -19.49
N THR A 88 -4.83 19.77 -19.75
CA THR A 88 -5.92 19.27 -20.59
C THR A 88 -5.45 18.92 -22.01
N TYR A 89 -4.52 19.69 -22.56
CA TYR A 89 -3.93 19.43 -23.87
C TYR A 89 -3.03 18.18 -23.84
N ALA A 90 -2.22 18.03 -22.79
CA ALA A 90 -1.40 16.84 -22.60
C ALA A 90 -2.26 15.59 -22.42
N LEU A 91 -3.37 15.68 -21.67
CA LEU A 91 -4.33 14.59 -21.49
C LEU A 91 -4.98 14.18 -22.83
N LEU A 92 -5.49 15.15 -23.60
CA LEU A 92 -6.07 14.89 -24.92
C LEU A 92 -5.05 14.25 -25.86
N LYS A 93 -3.84 14.76 -25.90
CA LYS A 93 -2.73 14.21 -26.69
C LYS A 93 -2.35 12.79 -26.23
N ALA A 94 -2.40 12.52 -24.93
CA ALA A 94 -2.14 11.19 -24.37
C ALA A 94 -3.23 10.19 -24.75
N VAL A 95 -4.51 10.59 -24.69
CA VAL A 95 -5.65 9.77 -25.13
C VAL A 95 -5.58 9.47 -26.62
N VAL A 96 -5.34 10.50 -27.45
CA VAL A 96 -5.19 10.33 -28.92
C VAL A 96 -4.00 9.41 -29.22
N ARG A 97 -2.86 9.64 -28.60
CA ARG A 97 -1.68 8.79 -28.76
C ARG A 97 -1.96 7.35 -28.32
N TRP A 98 -2.67 7.14 -27.23
CA TRP A 98 -3.04 5.80 -26.74
C TRP A 98 -3.96 5.07 -27.72
N LEU A 99 -4.98 5.75 -28.26
CA LEU A 99 -5.90 5.20 -29.27
C LEU A 99 -5.18 4.81 -30.58
N PHE A 100 -4.16 5.58 -30.97
CA PHE A 100 -3.44 5.36 -32.24
C PHE A 100 -2.12 4.57 -32.08
N SER A 101 -1.60 4.38 -30.85
CA SER A 101 -0.33 3.68 -30.64
C SER A 101 -0.37 2.19 -30.99
N GLY A 102 -1.55 1.58 -30.97
CA GLY A 102 -1.74 0.16 -31.33
C GLY A 102 -1.74 -0.09 -32.86
N VAL A 103 -1.95 0.93 -33.68
CA VAL A 103 -2.23 0.77 -35.11
C VAL A 103 -1.00 1.08 -35.98
N ALA A 104 -0.12 1.98 -35.58
CA ALA A 104 0.84 2.59 -36.50
C ALA A 104 2.28 2.07 -36.46
N THR A 105 2.81 1.51 -35.36
CA THR A 105 4.26 1.25 -35.28
C THR A 105 4.71 -0.05 -34.62
N GLY A 106 3.83 -0.84 -34.02
CA GLY A 106 4.24 -2.05 -33.25
C GLY A 106 5.17 -1.76 -32.04
N LYS A 107 5.55 -0.51 -31.83
CA LYS A 107 6.35 -0.05 -30.68
C LYS A 107 5.45 0.77 -29.76
N THR A 108 5.10 0.20 -28.61
CA THR A 108 4.47 0.98 -27.54
C THR A 108 5.45 2.08 -27.08
N PRO A 109 5.03 3.37 -27.07
CA PRO A 109 5.86 4.41 -26.51
C PRO A 109 6.21 4.07 -25.07
N GLU A 110 7.46 4.27 -24.63
CA GLU A 110 7.94 3.97 -23.27
C GLU A 110 7.12 4.63 -22.12
N ARG A 111 6.17 5.52 -22.45
CA ARG A 111 5.29 6.23 -21.51
C ARG A 111 3.84 6.26 -22.01
N SER A 112 3.20 5.11 -22.03
CA SER A 112 1.78 4.98 -22.38
C SER A 112 0.87 5.14 -21.16
N ALA A 113 0.91 6.29 -20.48
CA ALA A 113 0.04 6.62 -19.36
C ALA A 113 -0.69 7.94 -19.62
N LEU A 114 -1.89 8.08 -19.04
CA LEU A 114 -2.70 9.29 -19.19
C LEU A 114 -2.14 10.47 -18.37
N LEU A 115 -1.52 10.19 -17.22
CA LEU A 115 -1.01 11.19 -16.29
C LEU A 115 0.51 11.08 -16.17
N ASP A 116 1.16 12.23 -16.07
CA ASP A 116 2.60 12.32 -15.76
C ASP A 116 2.78 12.39 -14.23
N ASN A 117 3.47 11.41 -13.66
CA ASN A 117 3.73 11.32 -12.21
C ASN A 117 5.08 11.94 -11.80
N MET A 118 5.73 12.73 -12.65
CA MET A 118 6.96 13.46 -12.30
C MET A 118 6.78 14.39 -11.08
N PRO A 119 5.62 15.09 -10.92
CA PRO A 119 5.39 15.86 -9.70
C PRO A 119 5.43 14.99 -8.45
N LEU A 120 4.76 13.83 -8.45
CA LEU A 120 4.79 12.89 -7.33
C LEU A 120 6.23 12.41 -7.04
N GLN A 121 7.00 12.08 -8.08
CA GLN A 121 8.39 11.69 -7.89
C GLN A 121 9.19 12.78 -7.17
N ARG A 122 9.03 14.04 -7.57
CA ARG A 122 9.71 15.18 -6.94
C ARG A 122 9.27 15.35 -5.49
N LEU A 123 7.96 15.28 -5.22
CA LEU A 123 7.41 15.37 -3.87
C LEU A 123 7.98 14.27 -2.97
N LEU A 124 7.94 13.01 -3.41
CA LEU A 124 8.44 11.88 -2.63
C LEU A 124 9.94 11.99 -2.34
N THR A 125 10.74 12.42 -3.32
CA THR A 125 12.18 12.64 -3.14
C THR A 125 12.49 13.77 -2.15
N LEU A 126 11.62 14.80 -2.10
CA LEU A 126 11.76 15.93 -1.19
C LEU A 126 11.37 15.57 0.25
N VAL A 127 10.26 14.82 0.42
CA VAL A 127 9.65 14.59 1.75
C VAL A 127 10.17 13.33 2.43
N ILE A 128 10.70 12.35 1.69
CA ILE A 128 11.20 11.09 2.23
C ILE A 128 12.71 11.01 2.07
N ASN A 129 13.42 11.04 3.18
CA ASN A 129 14.85 10.77 3.20
C ASN A 129 15.07 9.24 3.29
N PHE A 130 15.23 8.59 2.14
CA PHE A 130 15.39 7.13 2.04
C PHE A 130 16.63 6.62 2.78
N ARG A 131 17.71 7.40 2.87
CA ARG A 131 18.92 7.02 3.63
C ARG A 131 18.61 6.76 5.10
N ARG A 132 17.69 7.53 5.69
CA ARG A 132 17.28 7.34 7.09
C ARG A 132 16.56 6.01 7.35
N ILE A 133 16.01 5.37 6.33
CA ILE A 133 15.44 4.01 6.47
C ILE A 133 16.55 3.04 6.87
N ARG A 134 17.71 3.10 6.19
CA ARG A 134 18.88 2.28 6.54
C ARG A 134 19.39 2.62 7.94
N GLU A 135 19.53 3.90 8.26
CA GLU A 135 19.97 4.34 9.59
C GLU A 135 19.05 3.80 10.70
N ASN A 136 17.73 3.84 10.51
CA ASN A 136 16.77 3.32 11.49
C ASN A 136 16.78 1.78 11.60
N LEU A 137 17.14 1.06 10.55
CA LEU A 137 17.39 -0.39 10.60
C LEU A 137 18.65 -0.70 11.42
N GLU A 138 19.74 0.03 11.21
CA GLU A 138 21.01 -0.12 11.93
C GLU A 138 20.86 0.23 13.42
N LEU A 139 20.06 1.25 13.75
CA LEU A 139 19.75 1.67 15.12
C LEU A 139 18.71 0.77 15.82
N GLY A 140 18.10 -0.19 15.11
CA GLY A 140 17.09 -1.09 15.68
C GLY A 140 15.70 -0.45 15.89
N HIS A 141 15.46 0.79 15.43
CA HIS A 141 14.15 1.43 15.48
C HIS A 141 13.16 0.81 14.44
N LEU A 142 13.69 0.11 13.46
CA LEU A 142 12.97 -0.60 12.42
C LEU A 142 13.65 -1.97 12.22
N ARG A 143 12.85 -3.02 12.02
CA ARG A 143 13.35 -4.35 11.64
C ARG A 143 13.25 -4.57 10.13
N ALA A 144 12.16 -4.12 9.51
CA ALA A 144 11.96 -4.21 8.08
C ALA A 144 10.88 -3.25 7.57
N LEU A 145 11.10 -2.76 6.35
CA LEU A 145 10.11 -2.09 5.50
C LEU A 145 9.88 -2.96 4.27
N ALA A 146 8.61 -3.20 3.89
CA ALA A 146 8.25 -3.86 2.65
C ALA A 146 7.29 -3.02 1.82
N ILE A 147 7.60 -2.89 0.53
CA ILE A 147 6.78 -2.18 -0.47
C ILE A 147 6.38 -3.18 -1.54
N THR A 148 5.07 -3.34 -1.75
CA THR A 148 4.57 -4.31 -2.73
C THR A 148 4.25 -3.64 -4.05
N ALA A 149 4.73 -4.24 -5.14
CA ALA A 149 4.43 -3.83 -6.51
C ALA A 149 4.07 -5.05 -7.38
N SER A 150 3.39 -4.84 -8.50
CA SER A 150 2.98 -5.86 -9.46
C SER A 150 3.93 -5.89 -10.65
N GLY A 151 4.61 -7.02 -10.89
CA GLY A 151 5.50 -7.19 -12.04
C GLY A 151 4.72 -7.45 -13.33
N TYR A 152 4.91 -6.61 -14.35
CA TYR A 152 4.21 -6.78 -15.63
C TYR A 152 4.67 -8.02 -16.39
N ALA A 153 5.98 -8.27 -16.45
CA ALA A 153 6.53 -9.40 -17.18
C ALA A 153 6.33 -10.73 -16.44
N SER A 154 6.46 -10.74 -15.12
CA SER A 154 6.33 -11.96 -14.32
C SER A 154 4.89 -12.30 -13.96
N GLY A 155 3.98 -11.32 -13.96
CA GLY A 155 2.61 -11.49 -13.45
C GLY A 155 2.56 -11.78 -11.95
N GLU A 156 3.63 -11.48 -11.21
CA GLU A 156 3.76 -11.77 -9.78
C GLU A 156 3.55 -10.51 -8.92
N SER A 157 3.08 -10.73 -7.69
CA SER A 157 3.18 -9.74 -6.63
C SER A 157 4.58 -9.78 -6.03
N VAL A 158 5.31 -8.67 -6.09
CA VAL A 158 6.69 -8.57 -5.59
C VAL A 158 6.72 -7.62 -4.41
N SER A 159 7.07 -8.13 -3.24
CA SER A 159 7.33 -7.32 -2.06
C SER A 159 8.83 -7.05 -1.96
N PHE A 160 9.23 -5.85 -2.39
CA PHE A 160 10.58 -5.35 -2.17
C PHE A 160 10.73 -5.03 -0.70
N PHE A 161 11.73 -5.60 -0.04
CA PHE A 161 11.94 -5.33 1.38
C PHE A 161 13.37 -4.92 1.71
N GLN A 162 13.48 -3.98 2.61
CA GLN A 162 14.73 -3.57 3.24
C GLN A 162 14.64 -3.91 4.73
N GLY A 163 15.63 -4.61 5.25
CA GLY A 163 15.58 -5.09 6.63
C GLY A 163 16.90 -5.73 7.06
N ASP A 164 16.93 -6.26 8.28
CA ASP A 164 18.06 -7.00 8.84
C ASP A 164 18.59 -8.05 7.82
N GLY A 165 19.91 -8.14 7.72
CA GLY A 165 20.60 -9.09 6.84
C GLY A 165 20.20 -10.55 7.02
N LYS A 166 19.66 -10.92 8.18
CA LYS A 166 19.19 -12.26 8.52
C LYS A 166 17.83 -12.63 7.94
N LEU A 167 17.03 -11.65 7.48
CA LEU A 167 15.71 -11.91 6.92
C LEU A 167 15.85 -12.55 5.54
N PRO A 168 15.28 -13.75 5.30
CA PRO A 168 15.40 -14.41 4.01
C PRO A 168 14.46 -13.80 2.95
N GLU A 169 14.85 -13.92 1.70
CA GLU A 169 13.92 -13.79 0.59
C GLU A 169 12.95 -14.98 0.59
N TRP A 170 11.78 -14.80 -0.02
CA TRP A 170 10.80 -15.87 -0.12
C TRP A 170 10.17 -15.94 -1.51
N VAL A 171 9.77 -17.16 -1.90
CA VAL A 171 9.01 -17.43 -3.12
C VAL A 171 7.77 -18.23 -2.74
N ARG A 172 6.61 -17.82 -3.23
CA ARG A 172 5.32 -18.49 -3.11
C ARG A 172 4.60 -18.44 -4.46
N ALA A 173 3.51 -19.15 -4.59
CA ALA A 173 2.70 -19.09 -5.82
C ALA A 173 2.32 -17.66 -6.18
N ARG A 174 2.83 -17.14 -7.30
CA ARG A 174 2.60 -15.79 -7.85
C ARG A 174 2.98 -14.63 -6.92
N ARG A 175 3.83 -14.85 -5.92
CA ARG A 175 4.30 -13.79 -5.02
C ARG A 175 5.69 -14.11 -4.48
N LYS A 176 6.50 -13.08 -4.34
CA LYS A 176 7.85 -13.20 -3.81
C LYS A 176 8.24 -11.98 -2.99
N GLY A 177 9.15 -12.18 -2.04
CA GLY A 177 9.87 -11.11 -1.36
C GLY A 177 11.28 -11.02 -1.89
N LYS A 178 11.64 -9.84 -2.36
CA LYS A 178 12.96 -9.55 -2.89
C LYS A 178 13.63 -8.50 -2.01
N ARG A 179 14.84 -8.79 -1.55
CA ARG A 179 15.65 -7.82 -0.81
C ARG A 179 16.04 -6.67 -1.75
N SER A 180 15.83 -5.44 -1.31
CA SER A 180 16.19 -4.26 -2.08
C SER A 180 16.43 -3.08 -1.15
N GLU A 181 17.27 -2.15 -1.54
CA GLU A 181 17.31 -0.83 -0.94
C GLU A 181 16.13 -0.01 -1.45
N ILE A 182 15.20 0.31 -0.56
CA ILE A 182 13.97 1.00 -0.95
C ILE A 182 14.28 2.45 -1.35
N GLY A 183 13.82 2.84 -2.53
CA GLY A 183 13.95 4.18 -3.08
C GLY A 183 12.66 4.62 -3.76
N VAL A 184 12.67 5.83 -4.32
CA VAL A 184 11.49 6.47 -4.92
C VAL A 184 10.85 5.62 -6.02
N GLN A 185 11.64 4.86 -6.81
CA GLN A 185 11.14 4.01 -7.89
C GLN A 185 10.24 2.87 -7.37
N HIS A 186 10.51 2.36 -6.18
CA HIS A 186 9.68 1.34 -5.54
C HIS A 186 8.30 1.92 -5.17
N LEU A 187 8.26 3.15 -4.65
CA LEU A 187 7.01 3.83 -4.31
C LEU A 187 6.21 4.18 -5.56
N LEU A 188 6.88 4.70 -6.60
CA LEU A 188 6.24 4.99 -7.88
C LEU A 188 5.69 3.72 -8.52
N GLY A 189 6.44 2.60 -8.49
CA GLY A 189 5.98 1.31 -8.99
C GLY A 189 4.78 0.79 -8.21
N SER A 190 4.84 0.87 -6.88
CA SER A 190 3.75 0.46 -5.99
C SER A 190 2.47 1.28 -6.18
N ALA A 191 2.58 2.55 -6.59
CA ALA A 191 1.47 3.47 -6.81
C ALA A 191 1.12 3.69 -8.31
N ALA A 192 1.74 2.93 -9.22
CA ALA A 192 1.51 3.07 -10.66
C ALA A 192 0.23 2.36 -11.10
N ILE A 193 -0.92 3.00 -10.85
CA ILE A 193 -2.23 2.52 -11.31
C ILE A 193 -2.20 2.42 -12.84
N PRO A 194 -2.47 1.24 -13.44
CA PRO A 194 -2.44 1.06 -14.88
C PRO A 194 -3.32 2.05 -15.62
N ILE A 195 -2.90 2.42 -16.81
CA ILE A 195 -3.54 3.43 -17.65
C ILE A 195 -3.35 4.85 -17.09
N LEU A 196 -3.53 5.06 -15.78
CA LEU A 196 -3.41 6.39 -15.17
C LEU A 196 -1.95 6.82 -15.04
N PHE A 197 -1.10 5.99 -14.47
CA PHE A 197 0.31 6.32 -14.20
C PHE A 197 1.27 5.41 -14.97
N PRO A 198 2.44 5.93 -15.36
CA PRO A 198 3.46 5.14 -16.05
C PRO A 198 4.03 4.05 -15.13
N ALA A 199 4.31 2.88 -15.71
CA ALA A 199 5.02 1.83 -15.02
C ALA A 199 6.41 2.30 -14.58
N SER A 200 6.84 1.88 -13.40
CA SER A 200 8.17 2.19 -12.88
C SER A 200 9.15 1.06 -13.19
N LYS A 201 10.35 1.43 -13.63
CA LYS A 201 11.42 0.46 -13.88
C LYS A 201 12.26 0.27 -12.62
N ILE A 202 12.32 -0.97 -12.12
CA ILE A 202 13.08 -1.37 -10.94
C ILE A 202 13.93 -2.59 -11.34
N ASP A 203 15.23 -2.51 -11.17
CA ASP A 203 16.18 -3.60 -11.51
C ASP A 203 15.97 -4.19 -12.91
N GLY A 204 15.72 -3.33 -13.90
CA GLY A 204 15.55 -3.72 -15.30
C GLY A 204 14.15 -4.20 -15.70
N ALA A 205 13.24 -4.45 -14.75
CA ALA A 205 11.85 -4.87 -15.00
C ALA A 205 10.85 -3.75 -14.74
N TYR A 206 9.67 -3.81 -15.38
CA TYR A 206 8.60 -2.84 -15.19
C TYR A 206 7.56 -3.33 -14.17
N TYR A 207 7.15 -2.41 -13.29
CA TYR A 207 6.21 -2.66 -12.22
C TYR A 207 5.05 -1.65 -12.25
N GLY A 208 3.88 -2.12 -11.86
CA GLY A 208 2.67 -1.35 -11.65
C GLY A 208 2.14 -1.48 -10.23
N ASP A 209 0.99 -0.87 -9.97
CA ASP A 209 0.39 -0.83 -8.63
C ASP A 209 0.31 -2.21 -7.98
N GLY A 210 0.81 -2.26 -6.75
CA GLY A 210 0.93 -3.51 -6.00
C GLY A 210 -0.41 -4.18 -5.73
N ALA A 211 -1.48 -3.41 -5.55
CA ALA A 211 -2.81 -3.94 -5.24
C ALA A 211 -3.36 -4.87 -6.33
N LEU A 212 -2.98 -4.66 -7.60
CA LEU A 212 -3.46 -5.45 -8.73
C LEU A 212 -3.21 -6.96 -8.60
N ARG A 213 -2.16 -7.36 -7.92
CA ARG A 213 -1.75 -8.77 -7.76
C ARG A 213 -1.56 -9.19 -6.33
N GLN A 214 -1.91 -8.34 -5.36
CA GLN A 214 -1.69 -8.59 -3.94
C GLN A 214 -2.83 -9.42 -3.34
N LEU A 215 -2.85 -10.72 -3.66
CA LEU A 215 -3.84 -11.67 -3.11
C LEU A 215 -3.64 -11.99 -1.61
N ALA A 216 -2.55 -11.57 -1.02
CA ALA A 216 -2.21 -11.84 0.38
C ALA A 216 -1.44 -10.64 0.99
N PRO A 217 -2.15 -9.55 1.31
CA PRO A 217 -1.55 -8.33 1.87
C PRO A 217 -0.78 -8.53 3.19
N LEU A 218 -1.15 -9.52 3.99
CA LEU A 218 -0.50 -9.84 5.27
C LEU A 218 0.80 -10.62 5.09
N SER A 219 0.93 -11.33 3.96
CA SER A 219 2.03 -12.26 3.70
C SER A 219 3.44 -11.65 3.88
N PRO A 220 3.75 -10.42 3.42
CA PRO A 220 5.07 -9.82 3.62
C PRO A 220 5.43 -9.70 5.10
N ALA A 221 4.52 -9.17 5.94
CA ALA A 221 4.78 -9.02 7.37
C ALA A 221 4.98 -10.36 8.06
N LEU A 222 4.24 -11.39 7.67
CA LEU A 222 4.38 -12.74 8.20
C LEU A 222 5.75 -13.34 7.85
N HIS A 223 6.22 -13.18 6.60
CA HIS A 223 7.55 -13.63 6.18
C HIS A 223 8.69 -12.87 6.87
N LEU A 224 8.48 -11.59 7.16
CA LEU A 224 9.43 -10.74 7.89
C LEU A 224 9.43 -11.00 9.40
N GLY A 225 8.51 -11.82 9.91
CA GLY A 225 8.54 -12.31 11.27
C GLY A 225 7.50 -11.71 12.22
N ALA A 226 6.53 -10.91 11.74
CA ALA A 226 5.48 -10.37 12.59
C ALA A 226 4.61 -11.47 13.21
N THR A 227 4.30 -11.34 14.51
CA THR A 227 3.40 -12.22 15.27
C THR A 227 2.15 -11.50 15.74
N ARG A 228 2.14 -10.17 15.69
CA ARG A 228 0.97 -9.31 15.90
C ARG A 228 0.87 -8.31 14.77
N LEU A 229 -0.29 -8.17 14.19
CA LEU A 229 -0.52 -7.27 13.07
C LEU A 229 -1.55 -6.19 13.44
N LEU A 230 -1.21 -4.94 13.16
CA LEU A 230 -2.18 -3.88 13.01
C LEU A 230 -2.42 -3.66 11.51
N VAL A 231 -3.67 -3.80 11.09
CA VAL A 231 -4.10 -3.59 9.71
C VAL A 231 -4.94 -2.33 9.66
N ILE A 232 -4.52 -1.34 8.89
CA ILE A 232 -5.30 -0.13 8.64
C ILE A 232 -5.81 -0.19 7.21
N GLY A 233 -7.07 -0.59 7.06
CA GLY A 233 -7.78 -0.59 5.79
C GLY A 233 -8.37 0.78 5.48
N VAL A 234 -8.63 1.06 4.21
CA VAL A 234 -9.17 2.36 3.76
C VAL A 234 -10.59 2.24 3.18
N SER A 235 -11.17 1.06 3.26
CA SER A 235 -12.54 0.79 2.84
C SER A 235 -13.42 0.66 4.06
N GLY A 236 -14.53 1.39 4.09
CA GLY A 236 -15.51 1.24 5.16
C GLY A 236 -16.07 -0.17 5.20
N ASN A 237 -16.41 -0.63 6.40
CA ASN A 237 -17.09 -1.90 6.60
C ASN A 237 -18.46 -1.81 5.88
N MET A 238 -18.58 -2.43 4.71
CA MET A 238 -19.84 -2.53 3.97
C MET A 238 -20.75 -3.51 4.71
N THR A 239 -21.27 -3.11 5.88
CA THR A 239 -22.40 -3.81 6.47
C THR A 239 -23.54 -3.79 5.45
N ALA A 240 -24.08 -4.96 5.17
CA ALA A 240 -25.17 -5.20 4.22
C ALA A 240 -26.37 -4.26 4.47
N GLY A 241 -26.39 -3.11 3.84
CA GLY A 241 -27.44 -2.08 3.99
C GLY A 241 -27.22 -0.83 3.18
N HIS A 242 -26.02 -0.53 2.78
CA HIS A 242 -25.71 0.66 1.97
C HIS A 242 -25.47 0.29 0.50
N GLN A 243 -26.39 -0.47 -0.11
CA GLN A 243 -26.41 -0.60 -1.56
C GLN A 243 -26.90 0.74 -2.14
N ARG A 244 -25.97 1.53 -2.70
CA ARG A 244 -26.37 2.63 -3.59
C ARG A 244 -27.17 2.01 -4.72
N GLN A 245 -28.48 2.24 -4.73
CA GLN A 245 -29.28 1.98 -5.92
C GLN A 245 -28.82 2.97 -7.02
N LEU A 246 -28.05 2.48 -7.98
CA LEU A 246 -27.72 3.24 -9.18
C LEU A 246 -29.02 3.42 -9.96
N SER A 247 -29.53 4.65 -10.01
CA SER A 247 -30.65 5.02 -10.86
C SER A 247 -30.17 5.24 -12.30
N GLY A 248 -29.85 4.14 -13.03
CA GLY A 248 -29.46 4.21 -14.42
C GLY A 248 -28.23 3.35 -14.78
N TYR A 249 -27.84 3.39 -16.05
CA TYR A 249 -26.65 2.68 -16.54
C TYR A 249 -25.37 3.34 -15.99
N PRO A 250 -24.41 2.55 -15.46
CA PRO A 250 -23.22 3.11 -14.84
C PRO A 250 -22.34 3.83 -15.89
N SER A 251 -21.81 5.00 -15.51
CA SER A 251 -20.84 5.73 -16.33
C SER A 251 -19.50 4.95 -16.40
N MET A 252 -18.68 5.23 -17.42
CA MET A 252 -17.33 4.63 -17.53
C MET A 252 -16.46 4.91 -16.30
N ALA A 253 -16.61 6.09 -15.69
CA ALA A 253 -15.91 6.42 -14.46
C ALA A 253 -16.37 5.54 -13.28
N GLN A 254 -17.67 5.28 -13.17
CA GLN A 254 -18.22 4.36 -12.15
C GLN A 254 -17.74 2.92 -12.38
N VAL A 255 -17.72 2.46 -13.63
CA VAL A 255 -17.18 1.13 -13.98
C VAL A 255 -15.70 1.02 -13.62
N LEU A 256 -14.88 2.00 -14.01
CA LEU A 256 -13.45 2.03 -13.69
C LEU A 256 -13.22 2.12 -12.19
N GLY A 257 -13.98 2.97 -11.48
CA GLY A 257 -13.95 3.10 -10.04
C GLY A 257 -14.32 1.78 -9.33
N HIS A 258 -15.33 1.06 -9.84
CA HIS A 258 -15.72 -0.25 -9.31
C HIS A 258 -14.61 -1.29 -9.49
N VAL A 259 -14.00 -1.37 -10.69
CA VAL A 259 -12.87 -2.27 -10.95
C VAL A 259 -11.67 -1.95 -10.04
N LEU A 260 -11.33 -0.68 -9.87
CA LEU A 260 -10.24 -0.28 -8.99
C LEU A 260 -10.59 -0.59 -7.52
N ASN A 261 -11.81 -0.31 -7.08
CA ASN A 261 -12.23 -0.61 -5.71
C ASN A 261 -12.17 -2.11 -5.40
N SER A 262 -12.68 -2.97 -6.28
CA SER A 262 -12.66 -4.42 -6.07
C SER A 262 -11.23 -4.96 -5.90
N VAL A 263 -10.28 -4.39 -6.63
CA VAL A 263 -8.86 -4.78 -6.53
C VAL A 263 -8.23 -4.36 -5.19
N PHE A 264 -8.61 -3.19 -4.66
CA PHE A 264 -7.98 -2.65 -3.45
C PHE A 264 -8.62 -3.13 -2.14
N VAL A 265 -9.90 -3.52 -2.16
CA VAL A 265 -10.72 -3.77 -0.95
C VAL A 265 -10.82 -5.25 -0.63
N ASP A 266 -11.25 -6.04 -1.60
CA ASP A 266 -11.71 -7.42 -1.33
C ASP A 266 -10.57 -8.36 -0.91
N THR A 267 -9.35 -8.08 -1.36
CA THR A 267 -8.19 -8.94 -1.09
C THR A 267 -7.72 -8.90 0.37
N LEU A 268 -7.83 -7.76 1.04
CA LEU A 268 -7.37 -7.58 2.41
C LEU A 268 -8.28 -8.33 3.40
N GLU A 269 -9.59 -8.21 3.24
CA GLU A 269 -10.57 -8.88 4.10
C GLU A 269 -10.47 -10.40 3.96
N GLY A 270 -10.37 -10.89 2.72
CA GLY A 270 -10.21 -12.33 2.46
C GLY A 270 -8.92 -12.92 3.04
N ASP A 271 -7.81 -12.15 3.04
CA ASP A 271 -6.54 -12.62 3.62
C ASP A 271 -6.58 -12.63 5.14
N VAL A 272 -7.23 -11.64 5.76
CA VAL A 272 -7.46 -11.61 7.21
C VAL A 272 -8.35 -12.78 7.64
N GLU A 273 -9.47 -13.03 6.94
CA GLU A 273 -10.34 -14.17 7.23
C GLU A 273 -9.59 -15.51 7.11
N ARG A 274 -8.71 -15.63 6.09
CA ARG A 274 -7.86 -16.81 5.94
C ARG A 274 -6.93 -16.98 7.14
N LEU A 275 -6.30 -15.91 7.62
CA LEU A 275 -5.43 -15.95 8.78
C LEU A 275 -6.19 -16.33 10.06
N GLU A 276 -7.35 -15.75 10.28
CA GLU A 276 -8.23 -16.10 11.41
C GLU A 276 -8.65 -17.58 11.37
N ARG A 277 -8.89 -18.13 10.19
CA ARG A 277 -9.17 -19.56 9.99
C ARG A 277 -7.97 -20.44 10.34
N VAL A 278 -6.77 -20.03 9.91
CA VAL A 278 -5.52 -20.71 10.28
C VAL A 278 -5.32 -20.68 11.80
N ASN A 279 -5.52 -19.55 12.45
CA ASN A 279 -5.42 -19.43 13.90
C ASN A 279 -6.38 -20.40 14.61
N ARG A 280 -7.67 -20.44 14.22
CA ARG A 280 -8.65 -21.37 14.78
C ARG A 280 -8.23 -22.84 14.60
N THR A 281 -7.66 -23.18 13.45
CA THR A 281 -7.16 -24.54 13.20
C THR A 281 -5.99 -24.86 14.14
N LEU A 282 -5.08 -23.92 14.33
CA LEU A 282 -3.95 -24.08 15.25
C LEU A 282 -4.40 -24.21 16.71
N ASP A 283 -5.45 -23.48 17.12
CA ASP A 283 -6.01 -23.56 18.47
C ASP A 283 -6.63 -24.95 18.76
N ALA A 284 -7.25 -25.57 17.75
CA ALA A 284 -7.82 -26.89 17.86
C ALA A 284 -6.76 -28.03 17.89
N MET A 285 -5.49 -27.73 17.58
CA MET A 285 -4.41 -28.71 17.52
C MET A 285 -3.49 -28.62 18.74
N SER A 286 -3.21 -29.77 19.37
CA SER A 286 -2.19 -29.82 20.41
C SER A 286 -0.77 -29.57 19.85
N GLU A 287 0.11 -28.99 20.65
CA GLU A 287 1.52 -28.76 20.26
C GLU A 287 2.22 -30.05 19.79
N ARG A 288 1.88 -31.18 20.43
CA ARG A 288 2.41 -32.51 20.07
C ARG A 288 1.97 -32.93 18.68
N ALA A 289 0.70 -32.64 18.32
CA ALA A 289 0.19 -32.92 16.97
C ALA A 289 0.86 -32.02 15.92
N ARG A 290 1.02 -30.73 16.20
CA ARG A 290 1.71 -29.80 15.28
C ARG A 290 3.15 -30.25 14.99
N ARG A 291 3.91 -30.65 16.03
CA ARG A 291 5.29 -31.16 15.88
C ARG A 291 5.33 -32.47 15.09
N ARG A 292 4.42 -33.41 15.39
CA ARG A 292 4.33 -34.72 14.69
C ARG A 292 4.09 -34.55 13.19
N HIS A 293 3.26 -33.59 12.80
CA HIS A 293 2.90 -33.34 11.40
C HIS A 293 3.77 -32.27 10.73
N GLY A 294 4.86 -31.81 11.35
CA GLY A 294 5.77 -30.82 10.79
C GLY A 294 5.12 -29.48 10.47
N ILE A 295 4.04 -29.11 11.19
CA ILE A 295 3.33 -27.84 10.95
C ILE A 295 4.16 -26.69 11.49
N GLN A 296 4.71 -25.88 10.57
CA GLN A 296 5.53 -24.70 10.88
C GLN A 296 4.71 -23.40 10.99
N LEU A 297 3.37 -23.52 10.92
CA LEU A 297 2.50 -22.37 11.07
C LEU A 297 2.51 -21.88 12.53
N ARG A 298 2.47 -20.56 12.67
CA ARG A 298 2.38 -19.89 13.98
C ARG A 298 1.10 -19.08 14.08
N GLN A 299 0.62 -18.91 15.29
CA GLN A 299 -0.48 -18.02 15.61
C GLN A 299 -0.04 -16.56 15.41
N VAL A 300 -0.94 -15.75 14.86
CA VAL A 300 -0.70 -14.33 14.62
C VAL A 300 -1.95 -13.54 15.00
N ASP A 301 -1.83 -12.68 15.99
CA ASP A 301 -2.92 -11.79 16.39
C ASP A 301 -3.09 -10.67 15.35
N VAL A 302 -4.34 -10.36 15.00
CA VAL A 302 -4.67 -9.30 14.07
C VAL A 302 -5.66 -8.33 14.68
N LEU A 303 -5.28 -7.05 14.72
CA LEU A 303 -6.18 -5.93 15.01
C LEU A 303 -6.47 -5.20 13.70
N LYS A 304 -7.75 -5.03 13.37
CA LYS A 304 -8.23 -4.35 12.16
C LYS A 304 -8.82 -2.99 12.52
N ILE A 305 -8.43 -1.96 11.80
CA ILE A 305 -9.04 -0.63 11.91
C ILE A 305 -9.50 -0.22 10.51
N TYR A 306 -10.80 0.05 10.39
CA TYR A 306 -11.46 0.50 9.16
C TYR A 306 -12.26 1.76 9.43
N PRO A 307 -12.52 2.59 8.39
CA PRO A 307 -13.42 3.72 8.51
C PRO A 307 -14.82 3.25 8.94
N SER A 308 -15.42 3.95 9.89
CA SER A 308 -16.81 3.70 10.32
C SER A 308 -17.85 4.13 9.28
N ARG A 309 -17.47 5.05 8.38
CA ARG A 309 -18.27 5.52 7.22
C ARG A 309 -17.48 5.30 5.94
N PRO A 310 -18.14 5.03 4.80
CA PRO A 310 -17.45 4.99 3.51
C PRO A 310 -16.74 6.32 3.23
N ILE A 311 -15.41 6.27 2.98
CA ILE A 311 -14.62 7.49 2.69
C ILE A 311 -15.13 8.15 1.40
N ASP A 312 -15.72 7.39 0.49
CA ASP A 312 -16.29 7.91 -0.76
C ASP A 312 -17.49 8.85 -0.52
N GLU A 313 -18.23 8.65 0.57
CA GLU A 313 -19.30 9.59 0.97
C GLU A 313 -18.71 10.93 1.43
N ILE A 314 -17.63 10.86 2.22
CA ILE A 314 -16.89 12.06 2.65
C ILE A 314 -16.30 12.77 1.43
N ALA A 315 -15.70 12.02 0.50
CA ALA A 315 -15.13 12.57 -0.72
C ALA A 315 -16.19 13.20 -1.64
N ALA A 316 -17.40 12.65 -1.68
CA ALA A 316 -18.51 13.21 -2.47
C ALA A 316 -18.98 14.58 -1.96
N GLU A 317 -18.89 14.83 -0.65
CA GLU A 317 -19.18 16.14 -0.06
C GLU A 317 -18.20 17.22 -0.56
N HIS A 318 -16.96 16.82 -0.92
CA HIS A 318 -15.87 17.70 -1.37
C HIS A 318 -15.60 17.66 -2.88
N ILE A 319 -16.50 17.08 -3.68
CA ILE A 319 -16.29 16.91 -5.14
C ILE A 319 -16.09 18.25 -5.86
N LYS A 320 -16.62 19.35 -5.30
CA LYS A 320 -16.45 20.71 -5.83
C LYS A 320 -15.02 21.26 -5.71
N GLU A 321 -14.19 20.66 -4.86
CA GLU A 321 -12.80 21.03 -4.66
C GLU A 321 -11.87 20.37 -5.69
N LEU A 322 -12.36 19.36 -6.40
CA LEU A 322 -11.61 18.73 -7.49
C LEU A 322 -11.40 19.70 -8.67
N PRO A 323 -10.24 19.61 -9.35
CA PRO A 323 -10.03 20.31 -10.61
C PRO A 323 -11.17 20.05 -11.60
N ARG A 324 -11.59 21.09 -12.35
CA ARG A 324 -12.73 21.00 -13.30
C ARG A 324 -12.61 19.82 -14.27
N THR A 325 -11.39 19.52 -14.71
CA THR A 325 -11.07 18.38 -15.62
C THR A 325 -11.36 17.01 -15.03
N LEU A 326 -11.37 16.87 -13.70
CA LEU A 326 -11.63 15.60 -13.01
C LEU A 326 -13.04 15.46 -12.47
N ARG A 327 -13.84 16.53 -12.48
CA ARG A 327 -15.24 16.48 -12.02
C ARG A 327 -16.15 15.70 -12.98
N PHE A 328 -15.69 15.44 -14.20
CA PHE A 328 -16.43 14.70 -15.23
C PHE A 328 -16.07 13.20 -15.24
N PHE A 329 -15.08 12.77 -14.48
CA PHE A 329 -14.71 11.37 -14.25
C PHE A 329 -15.07 10.94 -12.82
#